data_db5edd0c1808a6885a328604ace9037d
#
_entry.id   db5edd0c1808a6885a328604ace9037d
#
_cell.length_a   1.000
_cell.length_b   1.000
_cell.length_c   1.000
_cell.angle_alpha   90.00
_cell.angle_beta   90.00
_cell.angle_gamma   90.00
#
_symmetry.space_group_name_H-M   'P 1'
#
loop_
_entity.id
_entity.type
_entity.pdbx_description
1 polymer ?
#
loop_
_entity_poly.entity_id
_entity_poly.type
_entity_poly.pdbx_seq_one_letter_code
_entity_poly.pdbx_strand_id
1 'polypeptide(L)'
;PGIESSIANGDSFTPVPSTIVSAQWYELNPDLQLAEIAAMHIIQPGAQHSFLPNGKMYWPLSIHPVNARGERRDWTFLAVYDSDHPQQRWGGSVKFYPVKPCYEDMRKLVKRSSVTPKTIPHLLRDDTGQIYMCTQDRTRIYDGHKKGECVTTAATGLRFAMRWVNIFELGIIDQKTWTMFQGEGEI
;
A
#
# COMPACT_ATOMS: atom_id res chain seq x y z
N PRO A 1 -11.19 -0.57 20.01
CA PRO A 1 -10.62 -1.73 20.63
C PRO A 1 -10.58 -2.86 19.60
N GLY A 2 -9.50 -3.17 18.99
CA GLY A 2 -9.45 -4.34 18.10
C GLY A 2 -8.33 -4.37 17.08
N ILE A 3 -7.88 -3.24 16.57
CA ILE A 3 -6.80 -3.21 15.58
C ILE A 3 -5.43 -3.35 16.25
N GLU A 4 -5.25 -2.77 17.42
CA GLU A 4 -4.00 -2.86 18.18
C GLU A 4 -3.64 -4.30 18.59
N SER A 5 -4.62 -5.13 18.94
CA SER A 5 -4.39 -6.52 19.31
C SER A 5 -4.07 -7.44 18.12
N SER A 6 -4.51 -7.07 16.90
CA SER A 6 -4.22 -7.83 15.69
C SER A 6 -2.86 -7.50 15.08
N ILE A 7 -2.31 -6.32 15.41
CA ILE A 7 -1.01 -5.85 14.91
C ILE A 7 0.16 -6.36 15.78
N ALA A 8 -0.11 -6.74 17.04
CA ALA A 8 0.91 -7.10 18.02
C ALA A 8 1.52 -8.50 17.86
N ASN A 9 0.98 -9.36 17.00
CA ASN A 9 1.40 -10.78 16.93
C ASN A 9 2.12 -11.14 15.62
N GLY A 10 3.30 -10.58 15.41
CA GLY A 10 4.30 -11.04 14.45
C GLY A 10 4.40 -10.18 13.19
N ASP A 11 5.57 -9.85 12.79
CA ASP A 11 6.11 -9.25 11.53
C ASP A 11 5.21 -8.34 10.68
N SER A 12 4.11 -7.86 11.24
CA SER A 12 3.18 -6.92 10.68
C SER A 12 3.58 -5.49 11.08
N PHE A 13 3.06 -4.50 10.38
CA PHE A 13 3.29 -3.09 10.61
C PHE A 13 3.25 -2.73 12.12
N THR A 14 4.40 -2.34 12.68
CA THR A 14 4.51 -1.80 14.04
C THR A 14 4.76 -0.30 13.94
N PRO A 15 3.85 0.55 14.42
CA PRO A 15 4.09 2.00 14.43
C PRO A 15 5.24 2.33 15.37
N VAL A 16 6.24 3.05 14.85
CA VAL A 16 7.34 3.57 15.69
C VAL A 16 6.83 4.77 16.48
N PRO A 17 6.95 4.79 17.81
CA PRO A 17 6.59 5.96 18.61
C PRO A 17 7.43 7.15 18.20
N SER A 18 6.80 8.20 17.72
CA SER A 18 7.46 9.47 17.38
C SER A 18 7.28 10.42 18.56
N THR A 19 8.37 10.82 19.20
CA THR A 19 8.36 11.74 20.33
C THR A 19 8.10 13.21 19.95
N ILE A 20 8.09 13.51 18.66
CA ILE A 20 7.77 14.85 18.15
C ILE A 20 6.48 14.75 17.36
N VAL A 21 5.39 15.20 17.94
CA VAL A 21 4.11 15.34 17.22
C VAL A 21 4.20 16.60 16.36
N SER A 22 4.64 16.45 15.13
CA SER A 22 4.46 17.49 14.13
C SER A 22 2.98 17.55 13.72
N ALA A 23 2.48 18.77 13.42
CA ALA A 23 1.13 18.93 12.91
C ALA A 23 0.91 18.00 11.70
N GLN A 24 -0.21 17.30 11.69
CA GLN A 24 -0.56 16.39 10.62
C GLN A 24 -1.16 17.16 9.44
N TRP A 25 -1.01 16.62 8.25
CA TRP A 25 -1.49 17.23 7.02
C TRP A 25 -3.00 17.57 7.06
N TYR A 26 -3.81 16.74 7.68
CA TYR A 26 -5.26 16.94 7.79
C TYR A 26 -5.63 18.04 8.80
N GLU A 27 -4.77 18.32 9.78
CA GLU A 27 -4.92 19.48 10.69
C GLU A 27 -4.59 20.79 9.97
N LEU A 28 -3.63 20.74 9.04
CA LEU A 28 -3.20 21.90 8.25
C LEU A 28 -4.12 22.15 7.05
N ASN A 29 -4.76 21.12 6.51
CA ASN A 29 -5.65 21.20 5.34
C ASN A 29 -6.86 20.27 5.50
N PRO A 30 -7.87 20.66 6.27
CA PRO A 30 -9.11 19.89 6.45
C PRO A 30 -9.89 19.63 5.16
N ASP A 31 -9.83 20.55 4.20
CA ASP A 31 -10.53 20.38 2.91
C ASP A 31 -9.90 19.23 2.11
N LEU A 32 -8.59 19.10 2.15
CA LEU A 32 -7.91 17.96 1.54
C LEU A 32 -8.30 16.64 2.22
N GLN A 33 -8.45 16.64 3.55
CA GLN A 33 -8.93 15.46 4.27
C GLN A 33 -10.32 15.03 3.79
N LEU A 34 -11.24 15.97 3.66
CA LEU A 34 -12.58 15.68 3.13
C LEU A 34 -12.53 15.15 1.70
N ALA A 35 -11.68 15.70 0.85
CA ALA A 35 -11.48 15.23 -0.53
C ALA A 35 -10.92 13.80 -0.57
N GLU A 36 -9.93 13.46 0.27
CA GLU A 36 -9.37 12.11 0.40
C GLU A 36 -10.42 11.10 0.88
N ILE A 37 -11.23 11.48 1.87
CA ILE A 37 -12.32 10.63 2.38
C ILE A 37 -13.37 10.39 1.28
N ALA A 38 -13.78 11.44 0.58
CA ALA A 38 -14.75 11.32 -0.52
C ALA A 38 -14.21 10.43 -1.66
N ALA A 39 -12.95 10.60 -2.04
CA ALA A 39 -12.31 9.79 -3.08
C ALA A 39 -12.23 8.31 -2.68
N MET A 40 -11.91 8.01 -1.42
CA MET A 40 -11.87 6.64 -0.92
C MET A 40 -13.25 5.99 -0.92
N HIS A 41 -14.28 6.71 -0.49
CA HIS A 41 -15.66 6.18 -0.46
C HIS A 41 -16.23 5.89 -1.84
N ILE A 42 -15.73 6.55 -2.90
CA ILE A 42 -16.10 6.22 -4.29
C ILE A 42 -15.57 4.83 -4.68
N ILE A 43 -14.35 4.49 -4.26
CA ILE A 43 -13.70 3.22 -4.65
C ILE A 43 -14.07 2.09 -3.70
N GLN A 44 -14.16 2.39 -2.42
CA GLN A 44 -14.49 1.43 -1.37
C GLN A 44 -15.55 2.00 -0.44
N PRO A 45 -16.84 1.91 -0.83
CA PRO A 45 -17.95 2.34 0.02
C PRO A 45 -17.92 1.63 1.38
N GLY A 46 -18.08 2.40 2.45
CA GLY A 46 -18.05 1.87 3.82
C GLY A 46 -16.65 1.72 4.43
N ALA A 47 -15.57 2.02 3.70
CA ALA A 47 -14.25 2.12 4.32
C ALA A 47 -14.25 3.20 5.42
N GLN A 48 -13.58 2.92 6.52
CA GLN A 48 -13.41 3.86 7.63
C GLN A 48 -11.93 4.09 7.87
N HIS A 49 -11.55 5.35 8.01
CA HIS A 49 -10.18 5.70 8.42
C HIS A 49 -10.05 5.69 9.94
N SER A 50 -8.82 5.62 10.39
CA SER A 50 -8.45 5.71 11.80
C SER A 50 -7.09 6.41 11.92
N PHE A 51 -6.58 6.53 13.15
CA PHE A 51 -5.32 7.20 13.43
C PHE A 51 -4.39 6.29 14.22
N LEU A 52 -3.12 6.28 13.85
CA LEU A 52 -2.06 5.61 14.60
C LEU A 52 -1.75 6.40 15.88
N PRO A 53 -1.06 5.80 16.88
CA PRO A 53 -0.65 6.50 18.09
C PRO A 53 0.21 7.75 17.86
N ASN A 54 0.92 7.81 16.73
CA ASN A 54 1.70 8.98 16.30
C ASN A 54 0.90 10.02 15.52
N GLY A 55 -0.43 9.90 15.48
CA GLY A 55 -1.33 10.81 14.80
C GLY A 55 -1.50 10.59 13.29
N LYS A 56 -0.70 9.71 12.66
CA LYS A 56 -0.86 9.46 11.23
C LYS A 56 -2.21 8.84 10.90
N MET A 57 -2.93 9.44 9.97
CA MET A 57 -4.17 8.88 9.43
C MET A 57 -3.89 7.63 8.59
N TYR A 58 -4.75 6.62 8.67
CA TYR A 58 -4.66 5.43 7.85
C TYR A 58 -6.03 4.83 7.51
N TRP A 59 -6.04 4.00 6.46
CA TRP A 59 -7.17 3.17 6.06
C TRP A 59 -6.81 1.70 6.22
N PRO A 60 -7.58 0.92 7.00
CA PRO A 60 -7.56 -0.53 6.90
C PRO A 60 -8.36 -0.94 5.66
N LEU A 61 -7.72 -1.62 4.72
CA LEU A 61 -8.28 -1.96 3.41
C LEU A 61 -8.19 -3.47 3.17
N SER A 62 -9.23 -4.04 2.55
CA SER A 62 -9.24 -5.43 2.16
C SER A 62 -9.42 -5.57 0.64
N ILE A 63 -8.65 -6.47 0.04
CA ILE A 63 -8.72 -6.82 -1.37
C ILE A 63 -8.96 -8.33 -1.46
N HIS A 64 -9.92 -8.74 -2.27
CA HIS A 64 -10.32 -10.14 -2.44
C HIS A 64 -10.08 -10.57 -3.90
N PRO A 65 -8.82 -10.81 -4.31
CA PRO A 65 -8.55 -11.27 -5.64
C PRO A 65 -9.10 -12.70 -5.84
N VAL A 66 -9.52 -12.98 -7.06
CA VAL A 66 -9.82 -14.34 -7.49
C VAL A 66 -8.70 -14.77 -8.42
N ASN A 67 -7.89 -15.75 -7.99
CA ASN A 67 -6.84 -16.27 -8.84
C ASN A 67 -7.41 -17.19 -9.94
N ALA A 68 -6.58 -17.55 -10.92
CA ALA A 68 -6.99 -18.38 -12.06
C ALA A 68 -7.44 -19.80 -11.64
N ARG A 69 -7.17 -20.24 -10.42
CA ARG A 69 -7.62 -21.54 -9.87
C ARG A 69 -8.94 -21.42 -9.11
N GLY A 70 -9.53 -20.22 -9.04
CA GLY A 70 -10.73 -19.97 -8.24
C GLY A 70 -10.47 -19.91 -6.73
N GLU A 71 -9.23 -20.02 -6.29
CA GLU A 71 -8.86 -19.85 -4.88
C GLU A 71 -8.95 -18.37 -4.51
N ARG A 72 -9.47 -18.10 -3.32
CA ARG A 72 -9.54 -16.75 -2.76
C ARG A 72 -8.53 -16.63 -1.63
N ARG A 73 -7.68 -15.61 -1.72
CA ARG A 73 -6.83 -15.19 -0.60
C ARG A 73 -7.21 -13.78 -0.23
N ASP A 74 -7.60 -13.60 1.01
CA ASP A 74 -7.90 -12.26 1.51
C ASP A 74 -6.58 -11.51 1.75
N TRP A 75 -6.51 -10.32 1.15
CA TRP A 75 -5.42 -9.39 1.36
C TRP A 75 -5.89 -8.23 2.22
N THR A 76 -5.12 -7.90 3.23
CA THR A 76 -5.37 -6.75 4.11
C THR A 76 -4.16 -5.83 4.09
N PHE A 77 -4.41 -4.54 3.98
CA PHE A 77 -3.41 -3.48 3.94
C PHE A 77 -3.73 -2.38 4.93
N LEU A 78 -2.70 -1.66 5.36
CA LEU A 78 -2.86 -0.34 5.94
C LEU A 78 -2.32 0.69 4.93
N ALA A 79 -3.19 1.56 4.43
CA ALA A 79 -2.77 2.72 3.64
C ALA A 79 -2.53 3.89 4.59
N VAL A 80 -1.27 4.17 4.90
CA VAL A 80 -0.85 5.14 5.91
C VAL A 80 -0.36 6.41 5.23
N TYR A 81 -0.90 7.55 5.63
CA TYR A 81 -0.44 8.87 5.18
C TYR A 81 0.82 9.30 5.92
N ASP A 82 1.76 9.88 5.20
CA ASP A 82 2.84 10.62 5.83
C ASP A 82 2.32 11.96 6.38
N SER A 83 2.97 12.49 7.42
CA SER A 83 2.51 13.70 8.14
C SER A 83 2.46 14.95 7.25
N ASP A 84 3.25 14.96 6.18
CA ASP A 84 3.38 16.05 5.22
C ASP A 84 2.64 15.79 3.89
N HIS A 85 1.71 14.82 3.87
CA HIS A 85 0.85 14.61 2.69
C HIS A 85 0.25 15.95 2.21
N PRO A 86 0.18 16.25 0.93
CA PRO A 86 0.38 15.41 -0.26
C PRO A 86 1.78 15.56 -0.90
N GLN A 87 2.83 15.73 -0.14
CA GLN A 87 4.18 15.89 -0.69
C GLN A 87 4.53 14.75 -1.64
N GLN A 88 4.89 15.14 -2.86
CA GLN A 88 5.32 14.18 -3.88
C GLN A 88 6.78 13.79 -3.64
N ARG A 89 7.02 12.49 -3.48
CA ARG A 89 8.35 11.92 -3.33
C ARG A 89 8.36 10.48 -3.83
N TRP A 90 9.54 9.96 -4.01
CA TRP A 90 9.70 8.53 -4.30
C TRP A 90 9.02 7.67 -3.22
N GLY A 91 8.17 6.73 -3.66
CA GLY A 91 7.37 5.91 -2.76
C GLY A 91 6.06 6.52 -2.30
N GLY A 92 5.79 7.79 -2.65
CA GLY A 92 4.54 8.49 -2.32
C GLY A 92 4.42 8.97 -0.89
N SER A 93 3.38 9.76 -0.65
CA SER A 93 2.98 10.22 0.68
C SER A 93 1.88 9.36 1.31
N VAL A 94 1.41 8.32 0.60
CA VAL A 94 0.53 7.28 1.13
C VAL A 94 1.18 5.93 0.88
N LYS A 95 1.52 5.22 1.94
CA LYS A 95 2.23 3.94 1.88
C LYS A 95 1.29 2.79 2.19
N PHE A 96 1.30 1.77 1.34
CA PHE A 96 0.45 0.57 1.48
C PHE A 96 1.26 -0.57 2.09
N TYR A 97 1.06 -0.78 3.38
CA TYR A 97 1.73 -1.85 4.13
C TYR A 97 0.89 -3.12 4.09
N PRO A 98 1.42 -4.24 3.56
CA PRO A 98 0.72 -5.51 3.57
C PRO A 98 0.70 -6.08 5.00
N VAL A 99 -0.51 -6.38 5.49
CA VAL A 99 -0.74 -6.97 6.81
C VAL A 99 -0.99 -8.47 6.69
N LYS A 100 -1.86 -8.84 5.75
CA LYS A 100 -2.17 -10.25 5.47
C LYS A 100 -2.40 -10.44 3.97
N PRO A 101 -1.61 -11.30 3.30
CA PRO A 101 -0.37 -11.89 3.81
C PRO A 101 0.68 -10.83 4.09
N CYS A 102 1.47 -11.00 5.15
CA CYS A 102 2.61 -10.15 5.42
C CYS A 102 3.79 -10.48 4.46
N TYR A 103 4.85 -9.68 4.50
CA TYR A 103 5.99 -9.88 3.60
C TYR A 103 6.59 -11.29 3.70
N GLU A 104 6.73 -11.83 4.91
CA GLU A 104 7.27 -13.19 5.09
C GLU A 104 6.34 -14.27 4.54
N ASP A 105 5.03 -14.09 4.64
CA ASP A 105 4.08 -15.02 4.04
C ASP A 105 4.12 -14.96 2.51
N MET A 106 4.24 -13.77 1.93
CA MET A 106 4.46 -13.61 0.50
C MET A 106 5.74 -14.33 0.05
N ARG A 107 6.84 -14.18 0.80
CA ARG A 107 8.09 -14.92 0.54
C ARG A 107 7.90 -16.44 0.58
N LYS A 108 7.16 -16.95 1.56
CA LYS A 108 6.83 -18.40 1.63
C LYS A 108 6.03 -18.84 0.41
N LEU A 109 5.06 -18.04 -0.04
CA LEU A 109 4.30 -18.34 -1.26
C LEU A 109 5.20 -18.41 -2.49
N VAL A 110 6.04 -17.41 -2.72
CA VAL A 110 6.98 -17.40 -3.84
C VAL A 110 7.99 -18.55 -3.73
N LYS A 111 8.49 -18.85 -2.53
CA LYS A 111 9.41 -19.97 -2.33
C LYS A 111 8.79 -21.32 -2.72
N ARG A 112 7.51 -21.51 -2.43
CA ARG A 112 6.76 -22.74 -2.75
C ARG A 112 6.32 -22.83 -4.22
N SER A 113 6.28 -21.71 -4.92
CA SER A 113 5.92 -21.66 -6.34
C SER A 113 7.07 -22.17 -7.22
N SER A 114 6.79 -22.40 -8.50
CA SER A 114 7.80 -22.82 -9.50
C SER A 114 8.50 -21.62 -10.18
N VAL A 115 8.08 -20.38 -9.89
CA VAL A 115 8.58 -19.21 -10.60
C VAL A 115 10.00 -18.79 -10.20
N THR A 116 10.70 -18.13 -11.13
CA THR A 116 12.05 -17.57 -10.92
C THR A 116 12.14 -16.20 -11.61
N PRO A 117 12.87 -15.23 -11.03
CA PRO A 117 13.58 -15.27 -9.74
C PRO A 117 12.61 -15.28 -8.54
N LYS A 118 13.14 -15.58 -7.35
CA LYS A 118 12.32 -15.65 -6.10
C LYS A 118 12.15 -14.28 -5.41
N THR A 119 12.54 -13.20 -6.04
CA THR A 119 12.36 -11.83 -5.53
C THR A 119 10.96 -11.34 -5.81
N ILE A 120 10.36 -10.66 -4.84
CA ILE A 120 9.04 -10.04 -5.01
C ILE A 120 9.27 -8.61 -5.53
N PRO A 121 8.77 -8.27 -6.73
CA PRO A 121 9.00 -6.95 -7.31
C PRO A 121 8.10 -5.88 -6.68
N HIS A 122 8.46 -4.61 -6.94
CA HIS A 122 7.67 -3.43 -6.57
C HIS A 122 7.36 -3.31 -5.07
N LEU A 123 8.30 -3.72 -4.24
CA LEU A 123 8.28 -3.49 -2.80
C LEU A 123 9.38 -2.53 -2.41
N LEU A 124 9.06 -1.59 -1.53
CA LEU A 124 9.97 -0.59 -0.99
C LEU A 124 10.10 -0.77 0.52
N ARG A 125 11.13 -0.15 1.10
CA ARG A 125 11.31 -0.06 2.54
C ARG A 125 11.19 1.39 2.97
N ASP A 126 10.51 1.62 4.09
CA ASP A 126 10.52 2.91 4.75
C ASP A 126 11.76 3.07 5.65
N ASP A 127 11.87 4.23 6.30
CA ASP A 127 13.00 4.58 7.17
C ASP A 127 13.10 3.68 8.41
N THR A 128 12.03 2.98 8.76
CA THR A 128 11.99 2.00 9.85
C THR A 128 12.32 0.58 9.40
N GLY A 129 12.51 0.39 8.09
CA GLY A 129 12.76 -0.91 7.46
C GLY A 129 11.50 -1.70 7.14
N GLN A 130 10.30 -1.15 7.36
CA GLN A 130 9.05 -1.82 7.05
C GLN A 130 8.81 -1.84 5.53
N ILE A 131 8.25 -2.96 5.06
CA ILE A 131 7.98 -3.16 3.64
C ILE A 131 6.61 -2.58 3.30
N TYR A 132 6.58 -1.80 2.22
CA TYR A 132 5.36 -1.31 1.63
C TYR A 132 5.37 -1.46 0.10
N MET A 133 4.21 -1.41 -0.52
CA MET A 133 4.05 -1.57 -1.96
C MET A 133 4.39 -0.28 -2.69
N CYS A 134 5.12 -0.38 -3.79
CA CYS A 134 5.27 0.72 -4.73
C CYS A 134 3.96 0.91 -5.49
N THR A 135 3.20 1.92 -5.10
CA THR A 135 1.90 2.26 -5.69
C THR A 135 1.95 3.51 -6.57
N GLN A 136 3.15 3.93 -6.96
CA GLN A 136 3.36 5.10 -7.79
C GLN A 136 3.90 4.73 -9.17
N ASP A 137 3.39 5.46 -10.16
CA ASP A 137 3.91 5.50 -11.51
C ASP A 137 5.17 6.39 -11.54
N ARG A 138 6.28 5.83 -11.99
CA ARG A 138 7.56 6.56 -12.13
C ARG A 138 7.45 7.78 -13.03
N THR A 139 6.68 7.69 -14.11
CA THR A 139 6.53 8.79 -15.06
C THR A 139 5.86 9.99 -14.41
N ARG A 140 4.90 9.75 -13.54
CA ARG A 140 4.17 10.80 -12.82
C ARG A 140 4.98 11.44 -11.69
N ILE A 141 5.98 10.76 -11.15
CA ILE A 141 6.90 11.33 -10.15
C ILE A 141 7.83 12.36 -10.79
N TYR A 142 8.30 12.08 -12.01
CA TYR A 142 9.23 12.95 -12.73
C TYR A 142 8.53 14.07 -13.51
N ASP A 143 7.31 13.84 -13.98
CA ASP A 143 6.47 14.86 -14.63
C ASP A 143 5.83 15.85 -13.64
N GLY A 144 6.23 15.82 -12.38
CA GLY A 144 5.72 16.61 -11.26
C GLY A 144 5.78 18.15 -11.41
N HIS A 145 6.09 18.64 -12.60
CA HIS A 145 6.04 20.06 -12.93
C HIS A 145 4.67 20.54 -13.44
N LYS A 146 3.75 19.64 -13.75
CA LYS A 146 2.38 20.00 -14.05
C LYS A 146 1.61 20.18 -12.74
N LYS A 147 1.64 21.40 -12.23
CA LYS A 147 0.84 21.82 -11.08
C LYS A 147 -0.58 21.26 -11.17
N GLY A 148 -0.97 20.42 -10.24
CA GLY A 148 -2.36 20.03 -9.97
C GLY A 148 -2.78 18.63 -10.42
N GLU A 149 -1.98 17.88 -11.17
CA GLU A 149 -2.43 16.59 -11.73
C GLU A 149 -2.00 15.34 -10.94
N CYS A 150 -1.10 15.46 -10.00
CA CYS A 150 -0.52 14.31 -9.29
C CYS A 150 -0.59 14.42 -7.77
N VAL A 151 -1.77 14.57 -7.23
CA VAL A 151 -1.98 14.27 -5.80
C VAL A 151 -2.08 12.74 -5.69
N THR A 152 -1.08 12.13 -5.04
CA THR A 152 -1.14 10.70 -4.74
C THR A 152 -2.16 10.50 -3.64
N THR A 153 -3.39 10.19 -3.99
CA THR A 153 -4.45 9.90 -3.04
C THR A 153 -4.39 8.43 -2.62
N ALA A 154 -4.88 8.12 -1.43
CA ALA A 154 -5.04 6.73 -1.01
C ALA A 154 -5.96 5.95 -1.97
N ALA A 155 -6.98 6.60 -2.53
CA ALA A 155 -7.87 6.03 -3.53
C ALA A 155 -7.13 5.62 -4.82
N THR A 156 -6.24 6.47 -5.32
CA THR A 156 -5.39 6.14 -6.48
C THR A 156 -4.42 5.01 -6.14
N GLY A 157 -3.74 5.11 -5.01
CA GLY A 157 -2.82 4.07 -4.53
C GLY A 157 -3.51 2.72 -4.35
N LEU A 158 -4.76 2.69 -3.89
CA LEU A 158 -5.55 1.46 -3.76
C LEU A 158 -5.75 0.76 -5.12
N ARG A 159 -6.01 1.51 -6.20
CA ARG A 159 -6.12 0.91 -7.55
C ARG A 159 -4.82 0.23 -7.97
N PHE A 160 -3.68 0.85 -7.69
CA PHE A 160 -2.37 0.24 -7.97
C PHE A 160 -2.14 -0.98 -7.08
N ALA A 161 -2.47 -0.91 -5.78
CA ALA A 161 -2.37 -2.05 -4.87
C ALA A 161 -3.24 -3.23 -5.33
N MET A 162 -4.46 -2.98 -5.78
CA MET A 162 -5.34 -4.01 -6.36
C MET A 162 -4.72 -4.66 -7.60
N ARG A 163 -4.18 -3.84 -8.51
CA ARG A 163 -3.48 -4.35 -9.70
C ARG A 163 -2.27 -5.21 -9.31
N TRP A 164 -1.44 -4.71 -8.38
CA TRP A 164 -0.28 -5.42 -7.87
C TRP A 164 -0.66 -6.79 -7.29
N VAL A 165 -1.68 -6.83 -6.43
CA VAL A 165 -2.18 -8.08 -5.81
C VAL A 165 -2.63 -9.08 -6.87
N ASN A 166 -3.40 -8.63 -7.87
CA ASN A 166 -3.86 -9.50 -8.95
C ASN A 166 -2.68 -10.07 -9.76
N ILE A 167 -1.70 -9.24 -10.10
CA ILE A 167 -0.50 -9.68 -10.84
C ILE A 167 0.33 -10.64 -9.98
N PHE A 168 0.48 -10.39 -8.67
CA PHE A 168 1.18 -11.29 -7.76
C PHE A 168 0.49 -12.66 -7.69
N GLU A 169 -0.83 -12.71 -7.49
CA GLU A 169 -1.60 -13.95 -7.39
C GLU A 169 -1.55 -14.77 -8.68
N LEU A 170 -1.60 -14.11 -9.84
CA LEU A 170 -1.41 -14.77 -11.14
C LEU A 170 0.05 -15.17 -11.34
N GLY A 171 0.98 -14.29 -11.02
CA GLY A 171 2.40 -14.49 -11.24
C GLY A 171 2.97 -15.69 -10.49
N ILE A 172 2.55 -15.94 -9.25
CA ILE A 172 3.08 -17.10 -8.47
C ILE A 172 2.66 -18.47 -9.06
N ILE A 173 1.72 -18.51 -10.01
CA ILE A 173 1.27 -19.72 -10.69
C ILE A 173 1.61 -19.74 -12.18
N ASP A 174 2.05 -18.63 -12.75
CA ASP A 174 2.41 -18.48 -14.16
C ASP A 174 3.75 -17.76 -14.33
N GLN A 175 4.76 -18.47 -14.84
CA GLN A 175 6.10 -17.93 -15.03
C GLN A 175 6.13 -16.73 -16.00
N LYS A 176 5.29 -16.73 -17.03
CA LYS A 176 5.27 -15.62 -18.00
C LYS A 176 4.79 -14.34 -17.33
N THR A 177 3.69 -14.41 -16.60
CA THR A 177 3.18 -13.28 -15.79
C THR A 177 4.22 -12.82 -14.77
N TRP A 178 4.91 -13.77 -14.10
CA TRP A 178 5.96 -13.45 -13.14
C TRP A 178 7.14 -12.70 -13.78
N THR A 179 7.57 -13.15 -14.96
CA THR A 179 8.64 -12.49 -15.72
C THR A 179 8.26 -11.08 -16.15
N MET A 180 7.02 -10.89 -16.63
CA MET A 180 6.50 -9.56 -16.94
C MET A 180 6.48 -8.67 -15.69
N PHE A 181 5.99 -9.19 -14.57
CA PHE A 181 5.95 -8.48 -13.30
C PHE A 181 7.34 -8.05 -12.79
N GLN A 182 8.39 -8.85 -13.08
CA GLN A 182 9.78 -8.52 -12.77
C GLN A 182 10.36 -7.44 -13.69
N GLY A 183 9.96 -7.43 -14.96
CA GLY A 183 10.49 -6.56 -15.99
C GLY A 183 9.77 -5.22 -16.12
N GLU A 184 8.52 -5.15 -15.73
CA GLU A 184 7.76 -3.91 -15.76
C GLU A 184 8.22 -2.98 -14.63
N GLY A 185 9.09 -2.02 -14.97
CA GLY A 185 9.43 -0.92 -14.09
C GLY A 185 8.22 0.01 -13.80
N GLU A 186 7.07 -0.27 -14.40
CA GLU A 186 5.83 0.49 -14.35
C GLU A 186 4.66 -0.47 -14.12
N ILE A 187 4.06 -0.39 -12.96
CA ILE A 187 2.73 -0.98 -12.71
C ILE A 187 1.66 0.09 -12.87
#